data_30b2d299aa19e8b42f879308e7d7c0f3
#
_entry.id   30b2d299aa19e8b42f879308e7d7c0f3
#
_cell.length_a   1.000
_cell.length_b   1.000
_cell.length_c   1.000
_cell.angle_alpha   90.00
_cell.angle_beta   90.00
_cell.angle_gamma   90.00
#
_symmetry.space_group_name_H-M   'P 1'
#
loop_
_entity.id
_entity.type
_entity.pdbx_description
1 polymer ?
#
loop_
_entity_poly.entity_id
_entity_poly.type
_entity_poly.pdbx_seq_one_letter_code
_entity_poly.pdbx_strand_id
1 'polypeptide(L)'
;SFTIEVHTDKEDSLDSLREDVLTGLTSQPKELPPKWFYDKHGSDLFERITRLDEYYPTRREREILETRSQEIAALSQAESLVELGSGTAKKTHLLLNALEKTGQLQEFIPFDVSEKTLRESAALLNQHYPSISVHGVVGDFQHHLPFLPQSQNNSPRLIVFLGGTIGNFKPKERIAFLNQVASGMKPKDTFLLGTDLLKNKARLEAAYNDKENITAAFNKNILRVVNRELQADFAVEAFDHLARFDQKNSWIEMLLRSTRHQTVHIGALGIEVEFAANEEMRTEVSTKFTQETVKNELDETGLKLSEWWTDPADDFALSLSHLCNSTIPX
;
A
#
# COMPACT_ATOMS: atom_id res chain seq x y z
N SER A 1 -17.12 -17.05 -11.87
CA SER A 1 -17.75 -16.94 -10.54
C SER A 1 -16.89 -16.10 -9.62
N PHE A 2 -17.54 -15.43 -8.67
CA PHE A 2 -16.75 -14.77 -7.67
C PHE A 2 -17.38 -14.91 -6.28
N THR A 3 -16.53 -14.91 -5.27
CA THR A 3 -16.93 -14.96 -3.87
C THR A 3 -16.17 -13.88 -3.09
N ILE A 4 -16.75 -13.46 -1.96
CA ILE A 4 -16.11 -12.47 -1.10
C ILE A 4 -16.14 -13.01 0.33
N GLU A 5 -14.97 -13.02 0.96
CA GLU A 5 -14.78 -13.43 2.34
C GLU A 5 -14.47 -12.19 3.17
N VAL A 6 -15.23 -11.94 4.24
CA VAL A 6 -15.15 -10.68 4.99
C VAL A 6 -14.60 -10.95 6.39
N HIS A 7 -13.49 -10.29 6.73
CA HIS A 7 -12.86 -10.41 8.05
C HIS A 7 -12.87 -9.11 8.85
N THR A 8 -13.35 -8.01 8.26
CA THR A 8 -13.43 -6.74 8.97
C THR A 8 -14.66 -6.00 8.48
N ASP A 9 -15.29 -5.23 9.37
CA ASP A 9 -16.48 -4.47 9.03
C ASP A 9 -16.33 -3.01 9.47
N LYS A 10 -17.38 -2.22 9.29
CA LYS A 10 -17.35 -0.80 9.64
C LYS A 10 -17.05 -0.56 11.10
N GLU A 11 -17.63 -1.39 11.98
CA GLU A 11 -17.41 -1.21 13.41
C GLU A 11 -15.98 -1.52 13.80
N ASP A 12 -15.39 -2.58 13.22
CA ASP A 12 -13.97 -2.89 13.43
C ASP A 12 -13.10 -1.73 12.98
N SER A 13 -13.42 -1.16 11.83
CA SER A 13 -12.69 -0.03 11.29
C SER A 13 -12.77 1.18 12.21
N LEU A 14 -13.96 1.47 12.74
CA LEU A 14 -14.16 2.60 13.63
C LEU A 14 -13.39 2.41 14.94
N ASP A 15 -13.38 1.19 15.48
CA ASP A 15 -12.58 0.89 16.67
C ASP A 15 -11.10 1.09 16.41
N SER A 16 -10.62 0.69 15.24
CA SER A 16 -9.22 0.88 14.86
C SER A 16 -8.88 2.36 14.74
N LEU A 17 -9.80 3.15 14.17
CA LEU A 17 -9.58 4.60 14.06
C LEU A 17 -9.52 5.23 15.44
N ARG A 18 -10.43 4.87 16.35
CA ARG A 18 -10.40 5.39 17.73
C ARG A 18 -9.06 5.11 18.37
N GLU A 19 -8.58 3.90 18.25
CA GLU A 19 -7.32 3.50 18.87
C GLU A 19 -6.14 4.26 18.28
N ASP A 20 -6.09 4.38 16.93
CA ASP A 20 -5.01 5.07 16.25
C ASP A 20 -4.98 6.56 16.62
N VAL A 21 -6.15 7.19 16.69
CA VAL A 21 -6.21 8.61 17.01
C VAL A 21 -5.82 8.83 18.48
N LEU A 22 -6.33 8.01 19.39
CA LEU A 22 -5.97 8.14 20.79
C LEU A 22 -4.47 7.97 20.98
N THR A 23 -3.90 6.94 20.43
CA THR A 23 -2.47 6.67 20.56
C THR A 23 -1.64 7.79 19.93
N GLY A 24 -2.00 8.15 18.69
CA GLY A 24 -1.18 9.07 17.90
C GLY A 24 -1.22 10.50 18.40
N LEU A 25 -2.38 10.97 18.87
CA LEU A 25 -2.51 12.35 19.28
C LEU A 25 -2.10 12.57 20.74
N THR A 26 -1.95 11.51 21.53
CA THR A 26 -1.43 11.62 22.89
C THR A 26 0.04 11.27 22.99
N SER A 27 0.70 10.94 21.88
CA SER A 27 2.13 10.68 21.87
C SER A 27 2.91 11.93 21.50
N GLN A 28 4.23 11.90 21.74
CA GLN A 28 5.13 12.98 21.33
C GLN A 28 6.30 12.36 20.59
N PRO A 29 6.53 12.77 19.35
CA PRO A 29 5.70 13.69 18.54
C PRO A 29 4.39 13.03 18.10
N LYS A 30 3.41 13.86 17.79
CA LYS A 30 2.11 13.35 17.35
C LYS A 30 2.19 12.73 15.96
N GLU A 31 1.35 11.72 15.73
CA GLU A 31 1.26 11.14 14.39
C GLU A 31 -0.09 10.45 14.19
N LEU A 32 -0.46 10.29 12.92
CA LEU A 32 -1.61 9.50 12.51
C LEU A 32 -1.16 8.57 11.39
N PRO A 33 -1.66 7.34 11.31
CA PRO A 33 -1.26 6.46 10.23
C PRO A 33 -1.95 6.78 8.92
N PRO A 34 -1.29 6.54 7.79
CA PRO A 34 -1.81 6.97 6.49
C PRO A 34 -3.05 6.22 6.00
N LYS A 35 -3.39 5.10 6.60
CA LYS A 35 -4.55 4.35 6.13
C LYS A 35 -5.84 5.17 6.20
N TRP A 36 -5.89 6.20 7.04
CA TRP A 36 -7.11 6.99 7.23
C TRP A 36 -7.29 8.11 6.22
N PHE A 37 -6.34 8.27 5.29
CA PHE A 37 -6.54 9.18 4.15
C PHE A 37 -7.69 8.73 3.24
N TYR A 38 -7.98 7.44 3.18
CA TYR A 38 -8.62 6.82 2.01
C TYR A 38 -10.12 6.61 2.16
N ASP A 39 -10.85 7.63 2.65
CA ASP A 39 -12.30 7.61 2.45
C ASP A 39 -12.55 7.91 0.95
N LYS A 40 -13.82 8.07 0.57
CA LYS A 40 -14.11 8.28 -0.84
C LYS A 40 -13.38 9.51 -1.41
N HIS A 41 -13.46 10.62 -0.68
CA HIS A 41 -12.81 11.86 -1.15
C HIS A 41 -11.30 11.70 -1.21
N GLY A 42 -10.70 11.11 -0.20
CA GLY A 42 -9.25 10.87 -0.20
C GLY A 42 -8.82 9.95 -1.31
N SER A 43 -9.60 8.92 -1.59
CA SER A 43 -9.29 8.01 -2.69
C SER A 43 -9.39 8.73 -4.04
N ASP A 44 -10.39 9.59 -4.21
CA ASP A 44 -10.48 10.41 -5.44
C ASP A 44 -9.28 11.34 -5.58
N LEU A 45 -8.86 11.95 -4.47
CA LEU A 45 -7.68 12.80 -4.50
C LEU A 45 -6.43 12.00 -4.85
N PHE A 46 -6.28 10.81 -4.29
CA PHE A 46 -5.12 9.98 -4.62
C PHE A 46 -5.11 9.60 -6.10
N GLU A 47 -6.27 9.32 -6.65
CA GLU A 47 -6.35 9.03 -8.08
C GLU A 47 -5.83 10.21 -8.89
N ARG A 48 -6.17 11.45 -8.47
CA ARG A 48 -5.63 12.64 -9.13
C ARG A 48 -4.12 12.75 -8.93
N ILE A 49 -3.64 12.42 -7.72
CA ILE A 49 -2.19 12.45 -7.45
C ILE A 49 -1.45 11.56 -8.43
N THR A 50 -1.98 10.39 -8.73
CA THR A 50 -1.28 9.46 -9.62
C THR A 50 -1.11 10.00 -11.04
N ARG A 51 -1.83 11.05 -11.40
CA ARG A 51 -1.72 11.67 -12.73
C ARG A 51 -0.88 12.94 -12.74
N LEU A 52 -0.36 13.36 -11.59
CA LEU A 52 0.45 14.59 -11.51
C LEU A 52 1.82 14.37 -12.13
N ASP A 53 2.34 15.40 -12.78
CA ASP A 53 3.68 15.35 -13.38
C ASP A 53 4.75 14.99 -12.35
N GLU A 54 4.63 15.58 -11.16
CA GLU A 54 5.64 15.34 -10.10
C GLU A 54 5.58 13.94 -9.53
N TYR A 55 4.42 13.29 -9.60
CA TYR A 55 4.24 12.00 -8.95
C TYR A 55 4.57 10.87 -9.91
N TYR A 56 5.84 10.48 -9.92
CA TYR A 56 6.37 9.50 -10.86
C TYR A 56 6.05 8.04 -10.51
N PRO A 57 5.82 7.65 -9.21
CA PRO A 57 5.84 6.21 -8.88
C PRO A 57 4.84 5.37 -9.67
N THR A 58 3.62 5.85 -9.81
CA THR A 58 2.58 5.06 -10.51
C THR A 58 2.97 4.84 -11.97
N ARG A 59 3.45 5.89 -12.65
CA ARG A 59 3.84 5.76 -14.05
C ARG A 59 5.02 4.81 -14.22
N ARG A 60 6.00 4.91 -13.33
CA ARG A 60 7.20 4.08 -13.44
C ARG A 60 6.87 2.62 -13.19
N GLU A 61 6.04 2.34 -12.19
CA GLU A 61 5.63 0.95 -11.95
C GLU A 61 4.87 0.40 -13.15
N ARG A 62 3.98 1.21 -13.71
CA ARG A 62 3.23 0.79 -14.89
C ARG A 62 4.16 0.48 -16.06
N GLU A 63 5.18 1.30 -16.29
CA GLU A 63 6.17 1.04 -17.34
C GLU A 63 6.84 -0.32 -17.15
N ILE A 64 7.20 -0.66 -15.91
CA ILE A 64 7.84 -1.94 -15.65
C ILE A 64 6.86 -3.08 -15.94
N LEU A 65 5.62 -2.93 -15.47
CA LEU A 65 4.61 -3.96 -15.72
C LEU A 65 4.35 -4.14 -17.22
N GLU A 66 4.31 -3.04 -17.97
CA GLU A 66 4.08 -3.12 -19.41
C GLU A 66 5.16 -3.93 -20.11
N THR A 67 6.41 -3.80 -19.66
CA THR A 67 7.52 -4.47 -20.32
C THR A 67 7.83 -5.84 -19.73
N ARG A 68 7.44 -6.12 -18.49
CA ARG A 68 7.89 -7.33 -17.79
C ARG A 68 6.78 -8.31 -17.42
N SER A 69 5.52 -7.97 -17.62
CA SER A 69 4.44 -8.86 -17.15
C SER A 69 4.52 -10.23 -17.78
N GLN A 70 4.88 -10.33 -19.06
CA GLN A 70 4.99 -11.64 -19.71
C GLN A 70 6.12 -12.46 -19.09
N GLU A 71 7.25 -11.82 -18.82
CA GLU A 71 8.37 -12.50 -18.18
C GLU A 71 7.99 -12.95 -16.76
N ILE A 72 7.30 -12.09 -16.03
CA ILE A 72 6.84 -12.42 -14.67
C ILE A 72 5.88 -13.61 -14.71
N ALA A 73 4.95 -13.60 -15.67
CA ALA A 73 4.01 -14.71 -15.82
C ALA A 73 4.75 -16.02 -16.10
N ALA A 74 5.74 -15.98 -16.99
CA ALA A 74 6.51 -17.18 -17.34
C ALA A 74 7.31 -17.70 -16.16
N LEU A 75 7.96 -16.80 -15.42
CA LEU A 75 8.79 -17.20 -14.27
C LEU A 75 7.97 -17.75 -13.12
N SER A 76 6.82 -17.14 -12.84
CA SER A 76 5.99 -17.57 -11.71
C SER A 76 5.21 -18.83 -11.99
N GLN A 77 4.89 -19.09 -13.24
CA GLN A 77 4.02 -20.20 -13.64
C GLN A 77 2.74 -20.25 -12.82
N ALA A 78 2.21 -19.09 -12.47
CA ALA A 78 1.17 -18.99 -11.46
C ALA A 78 -0.16 -19.55 -11.97
N GLU A 79 -0.79 -20.33 -11.11
CA GLU A 79 -2.18 -20.76 -11.30
C GLU A 79 -3.12 -19.87 -10.48
N SER A 80 -2.60 -19.16 -9.50
CA SER A 80 -3.35 -18.17 -8.74
C SER A 80 -2.55 -16.87 -8.65
N LEU A 81 -3.27 -15.75 -8.73
CA LEU A 81 -2.70 -14.43 -8.48
C LEU A 81 -3.33 -13.90 -7.21
N VAL A 82 -2.51 -13.55 -6.22
CA VAL A 82 -2.95 -12.96 -4.97
C VAL A 82 -2.47 -11.52 -4.94
N GLU A 83 -3.37 -10.56 -4.84
CA GLU A 83 -2.97 -9.15 -4.80
C GLU A 83 -3.31 -8.55 -3.45
N LEU A 84 -2.25 -8.11 -2.74
CA LEU A 84 -2.41 -7.48 -1.44
C LEU A 84 -2.63 -5.98 -1.67
N GLY A 85 -3.78 -5.46 -1.21
CA GLY A 85 -4.13 -4.08 -1.43
C GLY A 85 -4.54 -3.82 -2.88
N SER A 86 -5.54 -4.53 -3.34
CA SER A 86 -5.89 -4.51 -4.77
C SER A 86 -6.52 -3.20 -5.23
N GLY A 87 -7.19 -2.47 -4.34
CA GLY A 87 -7.92 -1.27 -4.73
C GLY A 87 -8.88 -1.58 -5.86
N THR A 88 -8.80 -0.81 -6.95
CA THR A 88 -9.64 -1.02 -8.12
C THR A 88 -9.06 -2.06 -9.09
N ALA A 89 -7.87 -2.55 -8.81
CA ALA A 89 -7.19 -3.57 -9.63
C ALA A 89 -6.84 -3.10 -11.03
N LYS A 90 -6.72 -1.79 -11.25
CA LYS A 90 -6.46 -1.28 -12.59
C LYS A 90 -5.14 -1.74 -13.18
N LYS A 91 -4.04 -1.62 -12.39
CA LYS A 91 -2.73 -2.04 -12.91
C LYS A 91 -2.59 -3.56 -12.93
N THR A 92 -3.41 -4.25 -12.17
CA THR A 92 -3.38 -5.71 -12.14
C THR A 92 -3.78 -6.32 -13.47
N HIS A 93 -4.53 -5.59 -14.28
CA HIS A 93 -4.91 -6.08 -15.61
C HIS A 93 -3.71 -6.47 -16.45
N LEU A 94 -2.59 -5.76 -16.32
CA LEU A 94 -1.39 -6.10 -17.07
C LEU A 94 -0.88 -7.50 -16.71
N LEU A 95 -0.86 -7.80 -15.40
CA LEU A 95 -0.46 -9.13 -14.95
C LEU A 95 -1.51 -10.18 -15.28
N LEU A 96 -2.78 -9.86 -15.09
CA LEU A 96 -3.85 -10.81 -15.39
C LEU A 96 -3.86 -11.20 -16.86
N ASN A 97 -3.67 -10.23 -17.75
CA ASN A 97 -3.62 -10.52 -19.18
C ASN A 97 -2.46 -11.45 -19.48
N ALA A 98 -1.29 -11.18 -18.93
CA ALA A 98 -0.11 -12.01 -19.18
C ALA A 98 -0.28 -13.42 -18.63
N LEU A 99 -0.84 -13.52 -17.44
CA LEU A 99 -1.06 -14.83 -16.81
C LEU A 99 -2.14 -15.62 -17.54
N GLU A 100 -3.19 -14.95 -18.00
CA GLU A 100 -4.24 -15.64 -18.75
C GLU A 100 -3.67 -16.25 -20.03
N LYS A 101 -2.75 -15.53 -20.68
CA LYS A 101 -2.14 -16.02 -21.92
C LYS A 101 -1.35 -17.30 -21.73
N THR A 102 -0.84 -17.56 -20.53
CA THR A 102 -0.14 -18.82 -20.28
C THR A 102 -1.06 -20.02 -20.31
N GLY A 103 -2.35 -19.80 -20.13
CA GLY A 103 -3.33 -20.87 -20.05
C GLY A 103 -3.36 -21.56 -18.68
N GLN A 104 -2.55 -21.12 -17.73
CA GLN A 104 -2.43 -21.78 -16.44
C GLN A 104 -3.24 -21.10 -15.33
N LEU A 105 -3.57 -19.81 -15.51
CA LEU A 105 -4.23 -19.06 -14.44
C LEU A 105 -5.65 -19.54 -14.21
N GLN A 106 -5.99 -19.85 -12.97
CA GLN A 106 -7.30 -20.36 -12.60
C GLN A 106 -8.03 -19.44 -11.63
N GLU A 107 -7.31 -18.66 -10.83
CA GLU A 107 -7.93 -17.92 -9.74
C GLU A 107 -7.24 -16.61 -9.50
N PHE A 108 -8.04 -15.58 -9.17
CA PHE A 108 -7.53 -14.28 -8.71
C PHE A 108 -8.08 -14.02 -7.32
N ILE A 109 -7.19 -13.69 -6.38
CA ILE A 109 -7.54 -13.47 -4.98
C ILE A 109 -7.11 -12.03 -4.60
N PRO A 110 -8.00 -11.05 -4.81
CA PRO A 110 -7.69 -9.69 -4.37
C PRO A 110 -8.00 -9.53 -2.87
N PHE A 111 -7.10 -8.87 -2.17
CA PHE A 111 -7.20 -8.61 -0.74
C PHE A 111 -7.26 -7.10 -0.55
N ASP A 112 -8.27 -6.59 0.15
CA ASP A 112 -8.38 -5.16 0.39
C ASP A 112 -9.22 -4.91 1.64
N VAL A 113 -9.15 -3.69 2.17
CA VAL A 113 -9.93 -3.33 3.35
C VAL A 113 -11.36 -2.92 2.99
N SER A 114 -11.60 -2.52 1.75
CA SER A 114 -12.90 -1.98 1.35
C SER A 114 -13.75 -3.06 0.69
N GLU A 115 -14.78 -3.51 1.39
CA GLU A 115 -15.71 -4.50 0.84
C GLU A 115 -16.38 -3.98 -0.42
N LYS A 116 -16.80 -2.71 -0.41
CA LYS A 116 -17.51 -2.14 -1.56
C LYS A 116 -16.62 -2.14 -2.80
N THR A 117 -15.37 -1.64 -2.66
CA THR A 117 -14.44 -1.59 -3.77
C THR A 117 -14.14 -2.98 -4.29
N LEU A 118 -13.96 -3.92 -3.38
CA LEU A 118 -13.63 -5.29 -3.75
C LEU A 118 -14.78 -5.94 -4.52
N ARG A 119 -16.03 -5.74 -4.06
CA ARG A 119 -17.18 -6.31 -4.76
C ARG A 119 -17.32 -5.73 -6.15
N GLU A 120 -17.12 -4.42 -6.29
CA GLU A 120 -17.23 -3.76 -7.58
C GLU A 120 -16.17 -4.25 -8.54
N SER A 121 -14.91 -4.32 -8.08
CA SER A 121 -13.84 -4.76 -8.97
C SER A 121 -13.91 -6.25 -9.27
N ALA A 122 -14.35 -7.07 -8.31
CA ALA A 122 -14.51 -8.51 -8.55
C ALA A 122 -15.56 -8.78 -9.61
N ALA A 123 -16.66 -8.03 -9.58
CA ALA A 123 -17.71 -8.20 -10.60
C ALA A 123 -17.19 -7.86 -11.99
N LEU A 124 -16.44 -6.75 -12.10
CA LEU A 124 -15.87 -6.35 -13.39
C LEU A 124 -14.84 -7.36 -13.88
N LEU A 125 -14.00 -7.86 -12.99
CA LEU A 125 -12.97 -8.84 -13.36
C LEU A 125 -13.59 -10.13 -13.78
N ASN A 126 -14.67 -10.54 -13.11
CA ASN A 126 -15.38 -11.76 -13.48
C ASN A 126 -15.94 -11.65 -14.89
N GLN A 127 -16.41 -10.46 -15.28
CA GLN A 127 -16.89 -10.24 -16.65
C GLN A 127 -15.76 -10.28 -17.67
N HIS A 128 -14.62 -9.65 -17.35
CA HIS A 128 -13.49 -9.56 -18.28
C HIS A 128 -12.76 -10.89 -18.44
N TYR A 129 -12.73 -11.70 -17.38
CA TYR A 129 -11.98 -12.95 -17.35
C TYR A 129 -12.90 -14.07 -16.91
N PRO A 130 -13.85 -14.47 -17.78
CA PRO A 130 -14.88 -15.43 -17.35
C PRO A 130 -14.34 -16.81 -17.02
N SER A 131 -13.14 -17.15 -17.50
CA SER A 131 -12.55 -18.45 -17.19
C SER A 131 -11.82 -18.50 -15.86
N ILE A 132 -11.71 -17.36 -15.17
CA ILE A 132 -10.96 -17.25 -13.93
C ILE A 132 -11.95 -17.03 -12.78
N SER A 133 -11.82 -17.80 -11.72
CA SER A 133 -12.64 -17.51 -10.54
C SER A 133 -11.99 -16.40 -9.71
N VAL A 134 -12.82 -15.55 -9.13
CA VAL A 134 -12.36 -14.44 -8.30
C VAL A 134 -12.81 -14.69 -6.86
N HIS A 135 -11.87 -14.68 -5.94
CA HIS A 135 -12.15 -14.87 -4.52
C HIS A 135 -11.57 -13.69 -3.74
N GLY A 136 -12.41 -12.69 -3.43
CA GLY A 136 -11.97 -11.50 -2.72
C GLY A 136 -11.90 -11.73 -1.22
N VAL A 137 -10.92 -11.12 -0.57
CA VAL A 137 -10.76 -11.20 0.88
C VAL A 137 -10.75 -9.78 1.43
N VAL A 138 -11.71 -9.46 2.30
CA VAL A 138 -11.80 -8.16 2.95
C VAL A 138 -11.11 -8.23 4.30
N GLY A 139 -10.04 -7.47 4.46
CA GLY A 139 -9.28 -7.46 5.69
C GLY A 139 -8.14 -6.46 5.61
N ASP A 140 -7.39 -6.31 6.69
CA ASP A 140 -6.21 -5.45 6.67
C ASP A 140 -4.93 -6.28 6.83
N PHE A 141 -3.82 -5.74 6.35
CA PHE A 141 -2.56 -6.48 6.29
C PHE A 141 -2.03 -6.87 7.66
N GLN A 142 -2.27 -6.03 8.65
CA GLN A 142 -1.66 -6.27 9.96
C GLN A 142 -2.33 -7.42 10.71
N HIS A 143 -3.60 -7.67 10.41
CA HIS A 143 -4.38 -8.64 11.20
C HIS A 143 -4.88 -9.84 10.40
N HIS A 144 -5.01 -9.72 9.08
CA HIS A 144 -5.76 -10.70 8.32
C HIS A 144 -4.99 -11.43 7.24
N LEU A 145 -3.67 -11.17 7.09
CA LEU A 145 -2.86 -11.96 6.15
C LEU A 145 -2.97 -13.46 6.39
N PRO A 146 -3.01 -13.94 7.64
CA PRO A 146 -3.14 -15.39 7.83
C PRO A 146 -4.42 -15.99 7.28
N PHE A 147 -5.43 -15.16 6.98
CA PHE A 147 -6.69 -15.67 6.43
C PHE A 147 -6.69 -15.81 4.92
N LEU A 148 -5.59 -15.51 4.24
CA LEU A 148 -5.52 -15.76 2.81
C LEU A 148 -5.72 -17.25 2.52
N PRO A 149 -6.48 -17.58 1.46
CA PRO A 149 -6.65 -18.99 1.12
C PRO A 149 -5.32 -19.66 0.83
N GLN A 150 -5.15 -20.85 1.34
CA GLN A 150 -3.93 -21.62 1.13
C GLN A 150 -3.88 -22.16 -0.28
N SER A 151 -2.65 -22.34 -0.78
CA SER A 151 -2.44 -23.00 -2.04
C SER A 151 -2.93 -24.44 -1.98
N GLN A 152 -3.70 -24.84 -2.98
CA GLN A 152 -4.18 -26.22 -3.07
C GLN A 152 -3.24 -27.04 -3.95
N ASN A 153 -2.93 -28.25 -3.51
CA ASN A 153 -2.13 -29.19 -4.29
C ASN A 153 -0.78 -28.62 -4.71
N ASN A 154 -0.21 -27.74 -3.87
CA ASN A 154 1.07 -27.08 -4.17
C ASN A 154 1.09 -26.36 -5.50
N SER A 155 -0.06 -25.89 -5.96
CA SER A 155 -0.08 -25.13 -7.21
C SER A 155 0.57 -23.77 -7.00
N PRO A 156 1.35 -23.27 -7.98
CA PRO A 156 2.07 -22.02 -7.82
C PRO A 156 1.15 -20.82 -7.69
N ARG A 157 1.48 -19.94 -6.76
CA ARG A 157 0.81 -18.64 -6.62
C ARG A 157 1.81 -17.53 -6.85
N LEU A 158 1.36 -16.46 -7.49
CA LEU A 158 2.10 -15.20 -7.54
C LEU A 158 1.42 -14.24 -6.57
N ILE A 159 2.14 -13.86 -5.53
CA ILE A 159 1.63 -12.92 -4.51
C ILE A 159 2.23 -11.57 -4.82
N VAL A 160 1.40 -10.56 -5.00
CA VAL A 160 1.90 -9.25 -5.41
C VAL A 160 1.52 -8.17 -4.40
N PHE A 161 2.45 -7.26 -4.15
CA PHE A 161 2.26 -6.10 -3.29
C PHE A 161 2.87 -4.91 -4.02
N LEU A 162 2.02 -4.14 -4.67
CA LEU A 162 2.45 -3.12 -5.62
C LEU A 162 2.19 -1.72 -5.08
N GLY A 163 2.54 -0.72 -5.88
CA GLY A 163 2.26 0.68 -5.57
C GLY A 163 3.24 1.35 -4.65
N GLY A 164 4.30 0.65 -4.26
CA GLY A 164 5.24 1.19 -3.28
C GLY A 164 4.66 1.25 -1.88
N THR A 165 3.56 0.58 -1.65
CA THR A 165 2.85 0.63 -0.37
C THR A 165 3.71 0.17 0.80
N ILE A 166 4.64 -0.75 0.54
CA ILE A 166 5.52 -1.23 1.61
C ILE A 166 6.36 -0.10 2.22
N GLY A 167 6.58 0.97 1.47
CA GLY A 167 7.30 2.14 2.00
C GLY A 167 6.56 2.86 3.12
N ASN A 168 5.26 2.65 3.25
CA ASN A 168 4.49 3.28 4.32
C ASN A 168 4.70 2.58 5.67
N PHE A 169 5.29 1.42 5.69
CA PHE A 169 5.59 0.70 6.93
C PHE A 169 6.92 1.19 7.51
N LYS A 170 6.97 1.35 8.82
CA LYS A 170 8.23 1.57 9.51
C LYS A 170 9.02 0.26 9.50
N PRO A 171 10.34 0.32 9.78
CA PRO A 171 11.19 -0.88 9.60
C PRO A 171 10.68 -2.13 10.31
N LYS A 172 10.27 -2.02 11.57
CA LYS A 172 9.77 -3.20 12.28
C LYS A 172 8.48 -3.73 11.67
N GLU A 173 7.61 -2.82 11.21
CA GLU A 173 6.36 -3.22 10.57
C GLU A 173 6.63 -3.92 9.25
N ARG A 174 7.64 -3.43 8.48
CA ARG A 174 7.99 -4.06 7.21
C ARG A 174 8.47 -5.49 7.43
N ILE A 175 9.36 -5.67 8.41
CA ILE A 175 9.89 -7.01 8.69
C ILE A 175 8.77 -7.94 9.13
N ALA A 176 7.88 -7.46 9.98
CA ALA A 176 6.73 -8.28 10.41
C ALA A 176 5.86 -8.66 9.23
N PHE A 177 5.59 -7.70 8.33
CA PHE A 177 4.78 -7.96 7.14
C PHE A 177 5.45 -9.00 6.24
N LEU A 178 6.73 -8.83 5.96
CA LEU A 178 7.44 -9.76 5.07
C LEU A 178 7.54 -11.14 5.69
N ASN A 179 7.74 -11.23 7.00
CA ASN A 179 7.71 -12.52 7.69
C ASN A 179 6.37 -13.21 7.52
N GLN A 180 5.28 -12.45 7.63
CA GLN A 180 3.95 -13.03 7.46
C GLN A 180 3.73 -13.53 6.03
N VAL A 181 4.20 -12.76 5.04
CA VAL A 181 4.11 -13.19 3.65
C VAL A 181 4.86 -14.51 3.48
N ALA A 182 6.11 -14.54 3.94
CA ALA A 182 6.95 -15.74 3.79
C ALA A 182 6.33 -16.94 4.49
N SER A 183 5.76 -16.74 5.68
CA SER A 183 5.20 -17.87 6.42
C SER A 183 3.97 -18.46 5.76
N GLY A 184 3.30 -17.69 4.91
CA GLY A 184 2.15 -18.21 4.16
C GLY A 184 2.49 -18.78 2.81
N MET A 185 3.76 -18.72 2.39
CA MET A 185 4.17 -19.18 1.07
C MET A 185 4.54 -20.65 1.08
N LYS A 186 4.30 -21.27 -0.06
CA LYS A 186 4.71 -22.65 -0.34
C LYS A 186 5.92 -22.62 -1.29
N PRO A 187 6.62 -23.76 -1.46
CA PRO A 187 7.86 -23.73 -2.26
C PRO A 187 7.72 -23.22 -3.69
N LYS A 188 6.57 -23.42 -4.33
CA LYS A 188 6.39 -22.94 -5.72
C LYS A 188 5.88 -21.52 -5.81
N ASP A 189 5.58 -20.87 -4.69
CA ASP A 189 5.06 -19.51 -4.70
C ASP A 189 6.17 -18.50 -4.96
N THR A 190 5.81 -17.39 -5.59
CA THR A 190 6.71 -16.25 -5.78
C THR A 190 6.03 -15.00 -5.26
N PHE A 191 6.84 -14.01 -4.90
CA PHE A 191 6.39 -12.75 -4.33
C PHE A 191 6.92 -11.60 -5.16
N LEU A 192 6.02 -10.78 -5.70
CA LEU A 192 6.37 -9.62 -6.51
C LEU A 192 6.12 -8.36 -5.70
N LEU A 193 7.17 -7.58 -5.48
CA LEU A 193 7.13 -6.42 -4.61
C LEU A 193 7.51 -5.16 -5.38
N GLY A 194 6.68 -4.12 -5.25
CA GLY A 194 6.97 -2.81 -5.83
C GLY A 194 7.59 -1.89 -4.79
N THR A 195 8.72 -1.27 -5.14
CA THR A 195 9.42 -0.36 -4.23
C THR A 195 9.86 0.90 -4.96
N ASP A 196 9.62 2.04 -4.33
CA ASP A 196 10.10 3.32 -4.83
C ASP A 196 11.57 3.46 -4.43
N LEU A 197 12.40 3.93 -5.35
CA LEU A 197 13.84 3.94 -5.16
C LEU A 197 14.34 5.29 -4.71
N LEU A 198 15.43 5.26 -3.94
CA LEU A 198 16.12 6.45 -3.48
C LEU A 198 16.63 7.25 -4.68
N LYS A 199 16.45 8.57 -4.63
CA LYS A 199 16.86 9.45 -5.73
C LYS A 199 17.04 10.86 -5.17
N ASN A 200 17.22 11.80 -6.06
CA ASN A 200 17.42 13.21 -5.76
C ASN A 200 16.35 13.73 -4.79
N LYS A 201 16.80 14.42 -3.74
CA LYS A 201 15.92 14.92 -2.69
C LYS A 201 14.82 15.83 -3.25
N ALA A 202 15.18 16.71 -4.19
CA ALA A 202 14.21 17.65 -4.74
C ALA A 202 13.08 16.93 -5.48
N ARG A 203 13.41 15.86 -6.21
CA ARG A 203 12.39 15.06 -6.88
C ARG A 203 11.50 14.33 -5.90
N LEU A 204 12.09 13.82 -4.82
CA LEU A 204 11.32 13.12 -3.79
C LEU A 204 10.35 14.07 -3.12
N GLU A 205 10.83 15.26 -2.75
CA GLU A 205 9.94 16.21 -2.08
C GLU A 205 8.86 16.74 -3.01
N ALA A 206 9.19 16.98 -4.28
CA ALA A 206 8.20 17.44 -5.24
C ALA A 206 7.08 16.43 -5.47
N ALA A 207 7.41 15.15 -5.41
CA ALA A 207 6.41 14.11 -5.63
C ALA A 207 5.31 14.14 -4.55
N TYR A 208 5.63 14.68 -3.37
CA TYR A 208 4.69 14.73 -2.25
C TYR A 208 4.26 16.16 -1.93
N ASN A 209 4.60 17.12 -2.79
CA ASN A 209 4.22 18.51 -2.58
C ASN A 209 4.12 19.19 -3.94
N ASP A 210 3.07 18.86 -4.67
CA ASP A 210 2.88 19.27 -6.05
C ASP A 210 2.42 20.73 -6.17
N LYS A 211 2.68 21.32 -7.32
CA LYS A 211 2.33 22.72 -7.60
C LYS A 211 0.84 22.98 -7.54
N GLU A 212 0.02 21.98 -7.86
CA GLU A 212 -1.43 22.12 -7.87
C GLU A 212 -2.06 21.93 -6.50
N ASN A 213 -1.26 21.59 -5.49
CA ASN A 213 -1.72 21.38 -4.10
C ASN A 213 -2.71 20.24 -3.95
N ILE A 214 -2.65 19.25 -4.82
CA ILE A 214 -3.52 18.08 -4.70
C ILE A 214 -3.07 17.22 -3.51
N THR A 215 -1.75 17.03 -3.36
CA THR A 215 -1.24 16.27 -2.23
C THR A 215 -1.53 16.98 -0.92
N ALA A 216 -1.46 18.31 -0.91
CA ALA A 216 -1.82 19.06 0.29
C ALA A 216 -3.28 18.80 0.67
N ALA A 217 -4.18 18.80 -0.30
CA ALA A 217 -5.59 18.50 -0.03
C ALA A 217 -5.76 17.07 0.48
N PHE A 218 -5.03 16.13 -0.10
CA PHE A 218 -5.06 14.75 0.31
C PHE A 218 -4.60 14.59 1.77
N ASN A 219 -3.50 15.26 2.12
CA ASN A 219 -2.97 15.20 3.48
C ASN A 219 -3.98 15.76 4.47
N LYS A 220 -4.55 16.92 4.16
CA LYS A 220 -5.51 17.57 5.07
C LYS A 220 -6.80 16.77 5.22
N ASN A 221 -7.11 15.92 4.24
CA ASN A 221 -8.33 15.13 4.31
C ASN A 221 -8.37 14.21 5.53
N ILE A 222 -7.20 13.80 6.05
CA ILE A 222 -7.20 12.95 7.24
C ILE A 222 -7.88 13.65 8.41
N LEU A 223 -7.73 14.98 8.50
CA LEU A 223 -8.40 15.76 9.56
C LEU A 223 -9.92 15.74 9.37
N ARG A 224 -10.37 15.80 8.11
CA ARG A 224 -11.81 15.74 7.84
C ARG A 224 -12.38 14.37 8.20
N VAL A 225 -11.60 13.31 7.97
CA VAL A 225 -12.03 11.96 8.35
C VAL A 225 -12.20 11.88 9.87
N VAL A 226 -11.20 12.36 10.62
CA VAL A 226 -11.29 12.32 12.08
C VAL A 226 -12.45 13.18 12.57
N ASN A 227 -12.63 14.37 11.99
CA ASN A 227 -13.74 15.23 12.38
C ASN A 227 -15.08 14.52 12.20
N ARG A 228 -15.28 13.89 11.05
CA ARG A 228 -16.55 13.27 10.74
C ARG A 228 -16.77 12.01 11.57
N GLU A 229 -15.76 11.16 11.68
CA GLU A 229 -15.95 9.85 12.29
C GLU A 229 -15.89 9.87 13.81
N LEU A 230 -15.14 10.80 14.39
CA LEU A 230 -14.96 10.85 15.83
C LEU A 230 -15.48 12.13 16.46
N GLN A 231 -16.28 12.89 15.74
CA GLN A 231 -16.86 14.16 16.24
C GLN A 231 -15.76 15.08 16.77
N ALA A 232 -14.72 15.26 15.96
CA ALA A 232 -13.64 16.17 16.29
C ALA A 232 -13.86 17.54 15.66
N ASP A 233 -13.10 18.53 16.10
CA ASP A 233 -13.24 19.90 15.60
C ASP A 233 -11.94 20.48 15.07
N PHE A 234 -11.11 19.66 14.42
CA PHE A 234 -9.93 20.21 13.73
C PHE A 234 -10.34 21.34 12.82
N ALA A 235 -9.66 22.49 12.95
CA ALA A 235 -9.76 23.58 11.99
C ALA A 235 -8.81 23.27 10.85
N VAL A 236 -9.33 22.64 9.80
CA VAL A 236 -8.49 22.07 8.75
C VAL A 236 -7.61 23.15 8.08
N GLU A 237 -8.17 24.35 7.91
CA GLU A 237 -7.44 25.45 7.27
C GLU A 237 -6.33 26.00 8.19
N ALA A 238 -6.30 25.62 9.46
CA ALA A 238 -5.25 26.08 10.38
C ALA A 238 -4.06 25.13 10.44
N PHE A 239 -3.95 24.22 9.48
CA PHE A 239 -2.81 23.33 9.35
C PHE A 239 -2.23 23.44 7.95
N ASP A 240 -0.91 23.53 7.86
CA ASP A 240 -0.21 23.57 6.58
C ASP A 240 0.37 22.22 6.24
N HIS A 241 0.36 21.87 4.97
CA HIS A 241 0.96 20.64 4.46
C HIS A 241 2.46 20.83 4.25
N LEU A 242 3.24 19.83 4.68
CA LEU A 242 4.68 19.79 4.43
C LEU A 242 5.07 18.39 3.94
N ALA A 243 6.08 18.35 3.08
CA ALA A 243 6.72 17.10 2.69
C ALA A 243 8.23 17.30 2.85
N ARG A 244 8.85 16.37 3.55
CA ARG A 244 10.27 16.52 3.91
C ARG A 244 10.98 15.18 3.78
N PHE A 245 12.12 15.17 3.08
CA PHE A 245 12.95 13.98 3.00
C PHE A 245 13.83 13.86 4.23
N ASP A 246 13.75 12.72 4.90
CA ASP A 246 14.58 12.40 6.06
C ASP A 246 15.69 11.48 5.59
N GLN A 247 16.90 12.02 5.48
CA GLN A 247 18.04 11.27 4.94
C GLN A 247 18.44 10.12 5.86
N LYS A 248 18.33 10.32 7.16
CA LYS A 248 18.72 9.28 8.12
C LYS A 248 17.85 8.03 7.96
N ASN A 249 16.56 8.23 7.80
CA ASN A 249 15.62 7.11 7.69
C ASN A 249 15.33 6.73 6.24
N SER A 250 15.86 7.49 5.28
CA SER A 250 15.64 7.26 3.85
C SER A 250 14.16 7.24 3.50
N TRP A 251 13.39 8.19 4.04
CA TRP A 251 11.97 8.25 3.74
C TRP A 251 11.51 9.70 3.58
N ILE A 252 10.43 9.86 2.82
CA ILE A 252 9.66 11.10 2.81
C ILE A 252 8.69 11.07 3.98
N GLU A 253 8.57 12.19 4.67
CA GLU A 253 7.53 12.40 5.67
C GLU A 253 6.52 13.38 5.12
N MET A 254 5.24 13.09 5.30
CA MET A 254 4.20 14.10 5.16
C MET A 254 3.78 14.55 6.55
N LEU A 255 3.63 15.87 6.70
CA LEU A 255 3.34 16.47 7.99
C LEU A 255 2.25 17.50 7.84
N LEU A 256 1.51 17.71 8.91
CA LEU A 256 0.59 18.82 9.04
C LEU A 256 1.08 19.69 10.18
N ARG A 257 1.36 20.95 9.88
CA ARG A 257 1.91 21.90 10.84
C ARG A 257 0.83 22.85 11.30
N SER A 258 0.62 22.93 12.62
CA SER A 258 -0.34 23.86 13.17
C SER A 258 0.16 25.30 12.96
N THR A 259 -0.71 26.17 12.41
CA THR A 259 -0.31 27.54 12.14
C THR A 259 -0.39 28.43 13.38
N ARG A 260 -0.98 27.93 14.47
CA ARG A 260 -1.17 28.69 15.69
C ARG A 260 -1.29 27.72 16.85
N HIS A 261 -1.19 28.24 18.06
CA HIS A 261 -1.58 27.46 19.24
C HIS A 261 -3.08 27.20 19.14
N GLN A 262 -3.49 25.95 19.34
CA GLN A 262 -4.92 25.61 19.28
C GLN A 262 -5.21 24.33 20.04
N THR A 263 -6.44 24.22 20.47
CA THR A 263 -6.97 23.04 21.15
C THR A 263 -7.97 22.36 20.24
N VAL A 264 -7.81 21.05 20.06
CA VAL A 264 -8.74 20.25 19.26
C VAL A 264 -9.49 19.32 20.20
N HIS A 265 -10.80 19.29 20.07
CA HIS A 265 -11.64 18.40 20.87
C HIS A 265 -11.98 17.18 20.03
N ILE A 266 -11.80 15.99 20.59
CA ILE A 266 -12.17 14.74 19.92
C ILE A 266 -13.35 14.18 20.70
N GLY A 267 -14.57 14.51 20.24
CA GLY A 267 -15.77 14.23 21.01
C GLY A 267 -15.96 12.76 21.34
N ALA A 268 -15.75 11.88 20.36
CA ALA A 268 -15.97 10.45 20.57
C ALA A 268 -14.98 9.85 21.57
N LEU A 269 -13.84 10.49 21.80
CA LEU A 269 -12.84 10.00 22.75
C LEU A 269 -12.86 10.76 24.06
N GLY A 270 -13.62 11.85 24.14
CA GLY A 270 -13.70 12.66 25.34
C GLY A 270 -12.38 13.31 25.73
N ILE A 271 -11.54 13.67 24.75
CA ILE A 271 -10.24 14.26 25.03
C ILE A 271 -10.07 15.59 24.30
N GLU A 272 -9.15 16.40 24.84
CA GLU A 272 -8.66 17.60 24.18
C GLU A 272 -7.20 17.38 23.83
N VAL A 273 -6.80 17.86 22.66
CA VAL A 273 -5.43 17.73 22.18
C VAL A 273 -4.90 19.13 21.90
N GLU A 274 -3.77 19.47 22.51
CA GLU A 274 -3.16 20.78 22.33
C GLU A 274 -2.12 20.71 21.23
N PHE A 275 -2.13 21.73 20.35
CA PHE A 275 -1.08 21.92 19.35
C PHE A 275 -0.43 23.27 19.62
N ALA A 276 0.88 23.28 19.81
CA ALA A 276 1.62 24.53 19.85
C ALA A 276 1.70 25.13 18.44
N ALA A 277 1.91 26.44 18.38
CA ALA A 277 2.16 27.07 17.07
C ALA A 277 3.39 26.40 16.45
N ASN A 278 3.27 26.06 15.18
CA ASN A 278 4.31 25.40 14.40
C ASN A 278 4.58 23.94 14.79
N GLU A 279 3.78 23.38 15.66
CA GLU A 279 3.90 21.96 15.98
C GLU A 279 3.51 21.11 14.77
N GLU A 280 4.30 20.06 14.51
CA GLU A 280 4.10 19.19 13.37
C GLU A 280 3.54 17.84 13.81
N MET A 281 2.60 17.33 13.03
CA MET A 281 2.05 16.01 13.21
C MET A 281 2.33 15.22 11.94
N ARG A 282 2.94 14.05 12.07
CA ARG A 282 3.28 13.25 10.92
C ARG A 282 2.09 12.39 10.51
N THR A 283 1.81 12.37 9.21
CA THR A 283 0.67 11.61 8.68
C THR A 283 1.09 10.47 7.78
N GLU A 284 2.34 10.48 7.31
CA GLU A 284 2.82 9.40 6.44
C GLU A 284 4.33 9.36 6.46
N VAL A 285 4.89 8.16 6.39
CA VAL A 285 6.25 7.95 5.91
C VAL A 285 6.18 7.16 4.62
N SER A 286 7.14 7.39 3.73
CA SER A 286 7.27 6.60 2.52
C SER A 286 8.75 6.34 2.28
N THR A 287 9.19 5.15 2.67
CA THR A 287 10.58 4.75 2.58
C THR A 287 11.01 4.60 1.13
N LYS A 288 12.24 5.04 0.83
CA LYS A 288 12.84 4.88 -0.48
C LYS A 288 13.95 3.86 -0.38
N PHE A 289 14.00 2.94 -1.34
CA PHE A 289 14.80 1.74 -1.26
C PHE A 289 15.95 1.77 -2.26
N THR A 290 16.92 0.89 -2.05
CA THR A 290 17.90 0.51 -3.05
C THR A 290 17.77 -0.99 -3.25
N GLN A 291 18.42 -1.51 -4.30
CA GLN A 291 18.42 -2.95 -4.52
C GLN A 291 18.99 -3.68 -3.30
N GLU A 292 20.05 -3.12 -2.73
CA GLU A 292 20.69 -3.73 -1.56
C GLU A 292 19.74 -3.77 -0.36
N THR A 293 19.02 -2.67 -0.09
CA THR A 293 18.14 -2.66 1.08
C THR A 293 16.96 -3.60 0.90
N VAL A 294 16.41 -3.71 -0.32
CA VAL A 294 15.35 -4.67 -0.58
C VAL A 294 15.87 -6.09 -0.38
N LYS A 295 17.02 -6.40 -0.98
CA LYS A 295 17.61 -7.73 -0.84
C LYS A 295 17.82 -8.09 0.62
N ASN A 296 18.36 -7.16 1.41
CA ASN A 296 18.65 -7.42 2.81
C ASN A 296 17.38 -7.70 3.61
N GLU A 297 16.31 -6.93 3.38
CA GLU A 297 15.06 -7.15 4.10
C GLU A 297 14.39 -8.47 3.70
N LEU A 298 14.47 -8.82 2.41
CA LEU A 298 13.96 -10.11 1.97
C LEU A 298 14.76 -11.26 2.60
N ASP A 299 16.10 -11.17 2.57
CA ASP A 299 16.96 -12.19 3.17
C ASP A 299 16.61 -12.39 4.65
N GLU A 300 16.41 -11.29 5.36
CA GLU A 300 16.14 -11.32 6.80
C GLU A 300 14.84 -12.06 7.12
N THR A 301 13.92 -12.08 6.18
CA THR A 301 12.59 -12.65 6.40
C THR A 301 12.35 -13.97 5.68
N GLY A 302 13.40 -14.60 5.21
CA GLY A 302 13.31 -15.94 4.63
C GLY A 302 13.00 -15.97 3.14
N LEU A 303 13.17 -14.83 2.47
CA LEU A 303 12.91 -14.71 1.03
C LEU A 303 14.22 -14.45 0.30
N LYS A 304 14.32 -14.98 -0.91
CA LYS A 304 15.50 -14.80 -1.74
C LYS A 304 15.13 -14.02 -2.98
N LEU A 305 15.80 -12.89 -3.20
CA LEU A 305 15.62 -12.06 -4.39
C LEU A 305 16.15 -12.80 -5.61
N SER A 306 15.28 -13.03 -6.60
CA SER A 306 15.69 -13.73 -7.81
C SER A 306 15.71 -12.84 -9.05
N GLU A 307 14.85 -11.80 -9.10
CA GLU A 307 14.82 -10.89 -10.25
C GLU A 307 14.61 -9.47 -9.76
N TRP A 308 15.23 -8.53 -10.47
CA TRP A 308 15.14 -7.11 -10.16
C TRP A 308 14.95 -6.35 -11.46
N TRP A 309 13.84 -5.62 -11.58
CA TRP A 309 13.51 -4.85 -12.77
C TRP A 309 13.23 -3.41 -12.39
N THR A 310 13.75 -2.48 -13.18
CA THR A 310 13.47 -1.06 -12.98
C THR A 310 12.95 -0.44 -14.28
N ASP A 311 12.32 0.72 -14.14
CA ASP A 311 12.04 1.56 -15.30
C ASP A 311 13.37 2.12 -15.85
N PRO A 312 13.36 2.67 -17.07
CA PRO A 312 14.63 3.13 -17.66
C PRO A 312 15.35 4.22 -16.86
N ALA A 313 14.63 5.00 -16.06
CA ALA A 313 15.24 6.05 -15.25
C ALA A 313 15.68 5.57 -13.86
N ASP A 314 15.46 4.29 -13.54
CA ASP A 314 15.76 3.73 -12.21
C ASP A 314 15.04 4.46 -11.09
N ASP A 315 13.80 4.83 -11.34
CA ASP A 315 12.99 5.51 -10.32
C ASP A 315 12.25 4.53 -9.41
N PHE A 316 11.88 3.38 -9.94
CA PHE A 316 11.02 2.42 -9.26
C PHE A 316 11.48 1.01 -9.60
N ALA A 317 11.20 0.04 -8.72
CA ALA A 317 11.62 -1.34 -8.97
C ALA A 317 10.49 -2.31 -8.67
N LEU A 318 10.44 -3.38 -9.45
CA LEU A 318 9.74 -4.60 -9.11
C LEU A 318 10.76 -5.67 -8.82
N SER A 319 10.59 -6.38 -7.71
CA SER A 319 11.46 -7.49 -7.36
C SER A 319 10.63 -8.76 -7.26
N LEU A 320 11.22 -9.86 -7.72
CA LEU A 320 10.60 -11.18 -7.59
C LEU A 320 11.44 -12.01 -6.65
N SER A 321 10.79 -12.66 -5.69
CA SER A 321 11.49 -13.46 -4.69
C SER A 321 10.73 -14.76 -4.42
N HIS A 322 11.41 -15.70 -3.78
CA HIS A 322 10.86 -16.99 -3.41
C HIS A 322 11.42 -17.40 -2.07
N LEU A 323 10.88 -18.47 -1.49
CA LEU A 323 11.39 -18.94 -0.20
C LEU A 323 12.84 -19.40 -0.35
N CYS A 324 13.65 -19.11 0.68
CA CYS A 324 15.09 -19.41 0.65
C CYS A 324 15.39 -20.88 0.44
N ASN A 325 14.52 -21.74 0.92
CA ASN A 325 14.73 -23.19 0.85
C ASN A 325 14.06 -23.84 -0.35
N SER A 326 13.59 -23.03 -1.32
CA SER A 326 12.97 -23.55 -2.53
C SER A 326 13.95 -23.50 -3.68
N THR A 327 13.80 -24.47 -4.60
CA THR A 327 14.46 -24.40 -5.90
C THR A 327 13.40 -24.07 -6.94
N ILE A 328 13.53 -22.92 -7.56
CA ILE A 328 12.63 -22.55 -8.66
C ILE A 328 13.36 -22.79 -9.96
N PRO A 329 12.81 -23.62 -10.87
CA PRO A 329 13.48 -23.82 -12.17
C PRO A 329 13.52 -22.53 -12.92
N UNK A 330 14.59 -22.50 -13.24
CA UNK A 330 14.91 -21.28 -13.84
C UNK A 330 14.40 -20.93 -14.79
#